data_7305182b877c56797ca53b2a2a08e629
#
_entry.id   7305182b877c56797ca53b2a2a08e629
#
_cell.length_a   1.000
_cell.length_b   1.000
_cell.length_c   1.000
_cell.angle_alpha   90.00
_cell.angle_beta   90.00
_cell.angle_gamma   90.00
#
_symmetry.space_group_name_H-M   'P 1'
#
loop_
_entity.id
_entity.type
_entity.pdbx_description
1 polymer ?
#
loop_
_entity_poly.entity_id
_entity_poly.type
_entity_poly.pdbx_seq_one_letter_code
_entity_poly.pdbx_strand_id
1 'polypeptide(L)'
;MISVYPAPCWYRLKISCTASASRGTITYWPVVLSTAYPNGVSRLVKRAGADTTLKNAVRDGAEWAWAPHGDTCPFCITLASNGWQKASSKVLKGGHAEHIHANCDCEFAIRFDHSTTVAGYDPEKYLRQYRAAGSDVNAMRRIDYAARKDAINAQKRAAYQLRQKNRGQKVFITDQAIQKVPLVAPNGADHQTALFIQETHRELLRFAQKQNDSNEVACLLDLTANEKLPFVKGDQAAIDIEKDAASYHWLRSKSPGSIMFCHNHPGQSYFSLQDVAVFLKNDSVGTMSIVTNQGKVWTISKTSRFDYDAAFAELRKYRGAAEKEWDDVIDNFLKNGYAYGIHLPSASQPRKSSRKHTYATKPRR
;
A
#
# COMPACT_ATOMS: atom_id res chain seq x y z
N MET A 1 42.19 16.10 12.03
CA MET A 1 41.62 15.69 10.73
C MET A 1 40.16 15.32 10.98
N ILE A 2 39.26 16.22 10.61
CA ILE A 2 37.80 16.04 10.80
C ILE A 2 37.25 15.54 9.47
N SER A 3 36.76 14.31 9.47
CA SER A 3 36.12 13.72 8.31
C SER A 3 34.72 14.30 8.16
N VAL A 4 34.47 15.02 7.08
CA VAL A 4 33.15 15.58 6.73
C VAL A 4 32.40 14.56 5.86
N TYR A 5 31.33 14.00 6.39
CA TYR A 5 30.37 13.23 5.59
C TYR A 5 29.52 14.17 4.73
N PRO A 6 29.30 13.90 3.44
CA PRO A 6 28.41 14.70 2.63
C PRO A 6 26.94 14.43 3.01
N ALA A 7 26.23 15.50 3.33
CA ALA A 7 24.78 15.48 3.57
C ALA A 7 24.02 15.13 2.28
N PRO A 8 22.86 14.45 2.38
CA PRO A 8 22.04 14.08 1.22
C PRO A 8 21.49 15.34 0.54
N CYS A 9 21.55 15.31 -0.78
CA CYS A 9 21.15 16.37 -1.69
C CYS A 9 19.64 16.67 -1.55
N TRP A 10 19.30 17.74 -0.84
CA TRP A 10 17.94 18.29 -0.83
C TRP A 10 17.76 19.08 -2.12
N TYR A 11 16.91 18.60 -3.02
CA TYR A 11 16.44 19.38 -4.15
C TYR A 11 15.71 20.62 -3.64
N ARG A 12 16.39 21.78 -3.70
CA ARG A 12 15.76 23.09 -3.53
C ARG A 12 14.85 23.36 -4.72
N LEU A 13 13.53 23.14 -4.55
CA LEU A 13 12.55 23.70 -5.47
C LEU A 13 12.58 25.24 -5.29
N LYS A 14 13.20 25.94 -6.23
CA LYS A 14 13.02 27.39 -6.37
C LYS A 14 11.65 27.64 -7.01
N ILE A 15 10.67 27.99 -6.19
CA ILE A 15 9.43 28.58 -6.68
C ILE A 15 9.69 30.07 -6.80
N SER A 16 9.92 30.55 -8.02
CA SER A 16 10.00 31.98 -8.29
C SER A 16 8.55 32.50 -8.47
N CYS A 17 8.03 33.18 -7.45
CA CYS A 17 6.83 33.99 -7.58
C CYS A 17 7.23 35.36 -8.07
N THR A 18 7.09 35.65 -9.37
CA THR A 18 7.11 37.01 -9.88
C THR A 18 5.67 37.56 -9.76
N ALA A 19 5.45 38.39 -8.74
CA ALA A 19 4.25 39.17 -8.62
C ALA A 19 4.32 40.38 -9.57
N SER A 20 3.60 40.33 -10.67
CA SER A 20 3.30 41.51 -11.49
C SER A 20 2.00 42.11 -10.94
N ALA A 21 2.11 43.31 -10.37
CA ALA A 21 0.97 44.09 -9.94
C ALA A 21 0.29 44.73 -11.17
N SER A 22 -0.70 44.08 -11.74
CA SER A 22 -1.71 44.67 -12.58
C SER A 22 -3.07 44.08 -12.21
N ARG A 23 -4.07 44.97 -12.08
CA ARG A 23 -5.46 44.61 -11.81
C ARG A 23 -5.92 43.53 -12.78
N GLY A 24 -6.18 42.33 -12.28
CA GLY A 24 -6.66 41.22 -13.12
C GLY A 24 -6.47 39.90 -12.44
N THR A 25 -7.53 39.18 -12.33
CA THR A 25 -7.74 37.74 -12.12
C THR A 25 -6.46 36.93 -11.86
N ILE A 26 -6.28 36.47 -10.64
CA ILE A 26 -5.24 35.49 -10.32
C ILE A 26 -5.60 34.18 -10.99
N THR A 27 -4.95 33.86 -12.11
CA THR A 27 -5.05 32.56 -12.75
C THR A 27 -4.06 31.61 -12.11
N TYR A 28 -4.59 30.59 -11.41
CA TYR A 28 -3.78 29.49 -10.92
C TYR A 28 -3.39 28.56 -12.06
N TRP A 29 -2.10 28.28 -12.20
CA TRP A 29 -1.60 27.21 -13.08
C TRP A 29 -1.74 25.89 -12.32
N PRO A 30 -2.44 24.88 -12.86
CA PRO A 30 -2.43 23.55 -12.28
C PRO A 30 -1.04 22.93 -12.46
N VAL A 31 -0.32 22.71 -11.40
CA VAL A 31 0.89 21.89 -11.41
C VAL A 31 0.47 20.45 -11.64
N VAL A 32 0.65 19.96 -12.86
CA VAL A 32 0.48 18.53 -13.17
C VAL A 32 1.65 17.78 -12.53
N LEU A 33 1.47 17.33 -11.30
CA LEU A 33 2.40 16.42 -10.66
C LEU A 33 2.12 14.99 -11.15
N SER A 34 3.17 14.37 -11.69
CA SER A 34 3.20 13.01 -12.21
C SER A 34 2.56 11.98 -11.26
N THR A 35 1.85 11.02 -11.83
CA THR A 35 1.08 9.94 -11.19
C THR A 35 1.87 8.99 -10.28
N ALA A 36 3.17 9.19 -10.06
CA ALA A 36 4.06 8.28 -9.34
C ALA A 36 4.01 8.37 -7.80
N TYR A 37 3.56 9.53 -7.23
CA TYR A 37 3.39 9.71 -5.78
C TYR A 37 2.06 10.43 -5.48
N PRO A 38 0.91 9.77 -5.67
CA PRO A 38 -0.33 10.52 -5.81
C PRO A 38 -0.84 11.20 -4.52
N ASN A 39 -0.57 10.64 -3.34
CA ASN A 39 -1.28 11.12 -2.13
C ASN A 39 -0.42 11.97 -1.18
N GLY A 40 0.85 11.65 -0.99
CA GLY A 40 1.72 12.35 -0.04
C GLY A 40 2.19 13.71 -0.54
N VAL A 41 2.74 13.76 -1.76
CA VAL A 41 3.26 14.99 -2.36
C VAL A 41 2.15 15.98 -2.66
N SER A 42 1.01 15.52 -3.21
CA SER A 42 -0.16 16.36 -3.45
C SER A 42 -0.66 17.03 -2.16
N ARG A 43 -0.74 16.27 -1.07
CA ARG A 43 -1.11 16.83 0.24
C ARG A 43 -0.13 17.89 0.74
N LEU A 44 1.17 17.64 0.61
CA LEU A 44 2.20 18.60 1.04
C LEU A 44 2.14 19.90 0.25
N VAL A 45 1.93 19.83 -1.05
CA VAL A 45 1.80 21.01 -1.92
C VAL A 45 0.53 21.81 -1.57
N LYS A 46 -0.62 21.15 -1.45
CA LYS A 46 -1.89 21.78 -1.04
C LYS A 46 -1.75 22.43 0.34
N ARG A 47 -1.12 21.75 1.29
CA ARG A 47 -0.87 22.28 2.64
C ARG A 47 0.02 23.52 2.62
N ALA A 48 1.12 23.51 1.86
CA ALA A 48 2.02 24.64 1.73
C ALA A 48 1.32 25.86 1.09
N GLY A 49 0.49 25.63 0.07
CA GLY A 49 -0.33 26.66 -0.55
C GLY A 49 -1.34 27.27 0.43
N ALA A 50 -2.07 26.43 1.14
CA ALA A 50 -3.05 26.86 2.14
C ALA A 50 -2.42 27.64 3.31
N ASP A 51 -1.27 27.19 3.81
CA ASP A 51 -0.52 27.86 4.87
C ASP A 51 -0.03 29.25 4.41
N THR A 52 0.45 29.36 3.19
CA THR A 52 0.87 30.62 2.57
C THR A 52 -0.34 31.56 2.41
N THR A 53 -1.48 31.07 1.94
CA THR A 53 -2.72 31.84 1.80
C THR A 53 -3.17 32.40 3.13
N LEU A 54 -3.20 31.59 4.20
CA LEU A 54 -3.58 32.04 5.53
C LEU A 54 -2.59 33.06 6.12
N LYS A 55 -1.28 32.86 5.95
CA LYS A 55 -0.26 33.84 6.41
C LYS A 55 -0.45 35.19 5.73
N ASN A 56 -0.70 35.20 4.43
CA ASN A 56 -0.98 36.43 3.69
C ASN A 56 -2.29 37.07 4.16
N ALA A 57 -3.34 36.28 4.33
CA ALA A 57 -4.63 36.79 4.83
C ALA A 57 -4.49 37.44 6.21
N VAL A 58 -3.68 36.86 7.11
CA VAL A 58 -3.42 37.46 8.44
C VAL A 58 -2.62 38.73 8.32
N ARG A 59 -1.56 38.75 7.49
CA ARG A 59 -0.75 39.96 7.28
C ARG A 59 -1.55 41.12 6.74
N ASP A 60 -2.45 40.83 5.80
CA ASP A 60 -3.18 41.86 5.06
C ASP A 60 -4.58 42.16 5.65
N GLY A 61 -4.91 41.57 6.80
CA GLY A 61 -6.17 41.81 7.52
C GLY A 61 -7.44 41.30 6.81
N ALA A 62 -7.29 40.30 5.92
CA ALA A 62 -8.36 39.73 5.11
C ALA A 62 -9.28 38.80 5.91
N GLU A 63 -10.43 38.47 5.33
CA GLU A 63 -11.24 37.33 5.75
C GLU A 63 -10.85 36.09 4.92
N TRP A 64 -11.03 34.92 5.50
CA TRP A 64 -10.76 33.64 4.85
C TRP A 64 -11.93 32.68 5.03
N ALA A 65 -12.06 31.72 4.15
CA ALA A 65 -13.04 30.66 4.24
C ALA A 65 -12.47 29.34 3.69
N TRP A 66 -13.01 28.24 4.18
CA TRP A 66 -12.77 26.91 3.62
C TRP A 66 -13.67 26.72 2.40
N ALA A 67 -13.09 26.72 1.19
CA ALA A 67 -13.81 26.61 -0.07
C ALA A 67 -13.64 25.21 -0.68
N PRO A 68 -14.65 24.35 -0.56
CA PRO A 68 -14.63 23.02 -1.17
C PRO A 68 -14.84 23.10 -2.67
N HIS A 69 -14.16 22.21 -3.41
CA HIS A 69 -14.36 21.99 -4.83
C HIS A 69 -14.72 20.54 -5.10
N GLY A 70 -15.46 20.29 -6.20
CA GLY A 70 -15.80 18.95 -6.67
C GLY A 70 -16.62 18.14 -5.66
N ASP A 71 -16.29 16.85 -5.56
CA ASP A 71 -16.96 15.89 -4.67
C ASP A 71 -16.47 16.06 -3.22
N THR A 72 -17.19 16.86 -2.48
CA THR A 72 -16.81 17.34 -1.15
C THR A 72 -17.18 16.37 -0.05
N CYS A 73 -16.23 15.96 0.76
CA CYS A 73 -16.47 15.06 1.89
C CYS A 73 -17.20 15.76 3.05
N PRO A 74 -17.92 15.02 3.91
CA PRO A 74 -18.67 15.57 5.06
C PRO A 74 -17.85 16.45 6.00
N PHE A 75 -16.57 16.13 6.21
CA PHE A 75 -15.67 16.93 7.02
C PHE A 75 -15.42 18.31 6.41
N CYS A 76 -15.16 18.38 5.09
CA CYS A 76 -14.96 19.66 4.41
C CYS A 76 -16.26 20.49 4.34
N ILE A 77 -17.43 19.84 4.21
CA ILE A 77 -18.73 20.51 4.30
C ILE A 77 -18.88 21.18 5.67
N THR A 78 -18.53 20.47 6.76
CA THR A 78 -18.55 21.02 8.12
C THR A 78 -17.63 22.23 8.26
N LEU A 79 -16.42 22.19 7.71
CA LEU A 79 -15.51 23.33 7.75
C LEU A 79 -16.02 24.51 6.91
N ALA A 80 -16.54 24.23 5.71
CA ALA A 80 -17.10 25.25 4.83
C ALA A 80 -18.38 25.91 5.38
N SER A 81 -19.13 25.20 6.21
CA SER A 81 -20.32 25.73 6.88
C SER A 81 -20.04 26.85 7.89
N ASN A 82 -18.77 27.01 8.31
CA ASN A 82 -18.37 28.13 9.17
C ASN A 82 -18.36 29.48 8.44
N GLY A 83 -18.45 29.48 7.11
CA GLY A 83 -18.45 30.70 6.30
C GLY A 83 -17.13 31.48 6.37
N TRP A 84 -17.26 32.80 6.12
CA TRP A 84 -16.14 33.72 6.16
C TRP A 84 -15.75 34.07 7.58
N GLN A 85 -14.45 33.99 7.86
CA GLN A 85 -13.88 34.27 9.18
C GLN A 85 -12.74 35.27 9.06
N LYS A 86 -12.61 36.16 10.04
CA LYS A 86 -11.50 37.11 10.10
C LYS A 86 -10.18 36.34 10.28
N ALA A 87 -9.23 36.59 9.39
CA ALA A 87 -7.89 36.02 9.53
C ALA A 87 -7.17 36.66 10.73
N SER A 88 -6.58 35.84 11.59
CA SER A 88 -5.87 36.25 12.78
C SER A 88 -4.72 35.31 13.10
N SER A 89 -3.76 35.75 13.91
CA SER A 89 -2.66 34.90 14.37
C SER A 89 -3.15 33.63 15.11
N LYS A 90 -4.37 33.68 15.68
CA LYS A 90 -5.01 32.52 16.32
C LYS A 90 -5.38 31.44 15.31
N VAL A 91 -5.75 31.80 14.09
CA VAL A 91 -6.06 30.90 12.98
C VAL A 91 -4.80 30.15 12.55
N LEU A 92 -3.65 30.83 12.46
CA LEU A 92 -2.38 30.19 12.13
C LEU A 92 -1.95 29.13 13.17
N LYS A 93 -2.17 29.43 14.46
CA LYS A 93 -1.89 28.49 15.56
C LYS A 93 -2.86 27.31 15.61
N GLY A 94 -4.04 27.44 15.00
CA GLY A 94 -5.07 26.40 14.96
C GLY A 94 -4.78 25.24 14.02
N GLY A 95 -3.69 25.28 13.23
CA GLY A 95 -3.28 24.19 12.37
C GLY A 95 -4.27 23.88 11.23
N HIS A 96 -5.06 24.87 10.77
CA HIS A 96 -6.10 24.62 9.75
C HIS A 96 -5.57 24.00 8.45
N ALA A 97 -4.37 24.38 8.01
CA ALA A 97 -3.75 23.77 6.84
C ALA A 97 -3.41 22.28 7.05
N GLU A 98 -3.29 21.83 8.30
CA GLU A 98 -3.01 20.42 8.63
C GLU A 98 -4.21 19.51 8.40
N HIS A 99 -5.42 20.06 8.36
CA HIS A 99 -6.65 19.32 8.11
C HIS A 99 -6.91 19.02 6.63
N ILE A 100 -6.09 19.55 5.71
CA ILE A 100 -6.16 19.24 4.29
C ILE A 100 -5.71 17.80 4.07
N HIS A 101 -6.60 16.96 3.51
CA HIS A 101 -6.29 15.59 3.16
C HIS A 101 -5.98 15.41 1.68
N ALA A 102 -5.28 14.30 1.36
CA ALA A 102 -4.72 14.07 0.04
C ALA A 102 -5.76 14.02 -1.10
N ASN A 103 -6.95 13.49 -0.81
CA ASN A 103 -8.03 13.29 -1.79
C ASN A 103 -9.10 14.39 -1.72
N CYS A 104 -8.74 15.57 -1.21
CA CYS A 104 -9.64 16.69 -1.09
C CYS A 104 -9.20 17.81 -2.03
N ASP A 105 -10.12 18.35 -2.79
CA ASP A 105 -9.89 19.48 -3.70
C ASP A 105 -10.25 20.83 -3.06
N CYS A 106 -10.32 20.86 -1.73
CA CYS A 106 -10.59 22.08 -0.98
C CYS A 106 -9.38 23.01 -0.96
N GLU A 107 -9.65 24.29 -0.95
CA GLU A 107 -8.68 25.37 -0.81
C GLU A 107 -9.15 26.42 0.20
N PHE A 108 -8.28 27.38 0.51
CA PHE A 108 -8.64 28.55 1.30
C PHE A 108 -8.90 29.72 0.37
N ALA A 109 -10.13 30.23 0.43
CA ALA A 109 -10.49 31.47 -0.22
C ALA A 109 -10.20 32.65 0.71
N ILE A 110 -9.82 33.79 0.16
CA ILE A 110 -9.61 35.05 0.90
C ILE A 110 -10.42 36.18 0.25
N ARG A 111 -10.87 37.12 1.07
CA ARG A 111 -11.50 38.36 0.60
C ARG A 111 -11.10 39.54 1.49
N PHE A 112 -11.09 40.72 0.91
CA PHE A 112 -10.74 41.95 1.59
C PHE A 112 -11.97 42.81 1.93
N ASP A 113 -13.08 42.56 1.28
CA ASP A 113 -14.35 43.20 1.53
C ASP A 113 -15.50 42.20 1.51
N HIS A 114 -16.61 42.55 2.15
CA HIS A 114 -17.78 41.68 2.29
C HIS A 114 -18.57 41.48 1.01
N SER A 115 -18.36 42.32 0.00
CA SER A 115 -19.05 42.25 -1.30
C SER A 115 -18.39 41.23 -2.24
N THR A 116 -17.13 40.88 -1.98
CA THR A 116 -16.38 39.91 -2.82
C THR A 116 -16.96 38.53 -2.64
N THR A 117 -17.34 37.92 -3.76
CA THR A 117 -17.79 36.53 -3.85
C THR A 117 -16.70 35.66 -4.51
N VAL A 118 -16.62 34.40 -4.10
CA VAL A 118 -15.72 33.42 -4.69
C VAL A 118 -16.54 32.42 -5.49
N ALA A 119 -16.19 32.25 -6.76
CA ALA A 119 -16.90 31.35 -7.67
C ALA A 119 -16.92 29.90 -7.09
N GLY A 120 -18.11 29.30 -7.05
CA GLY A 120 -18.31 27.96 -6.55
C GLY A 120 -18.35 27.82 -5.02
N TYR A 121 -18.16 28.88 -4.25
CA TYR A 121 -18.28 28.88 -2.80
C TYR A 121 -19.56 29.57 -2.33
N ASP A 122 -20.50 28.80 -1.76
CA ASP A 122 -21.72 29.24 -1.12
C ASP A 122 -21.79 28.72 0.32
N PRO A 123 -21.39 29.49 1.32
CA PRO A 123 -21.37 29.05 2.72
C PRO A 123 -22.76 28.67 3.23
N GLU A 124 -23.82 29.32 2.78
CA GLU A 124 -25.19 29.02 3.19
C GLU A 124 -25.64 27.63 2.72
N LYS A 125 -25.20 27.20 1.52
CA LYS A 125 -25.44 25.84 1.04
C LYS A 125 -24.84 24.82 1.99
N TYR A 126 -23.59 25.01 2.40
CA TYR A 126 -22.90 24.08 3.31
C TYR A 126 -23.47 24.11 4.71
N LEU A 127 -23.88 25.29 5.19
CA LEU A 127 -24.54 25.42 6.48
C LEU A 127 -25.90 24.70 6.51
N ARG A 128 -26.71 24.82 5.44
CA ARG A 128 -27.96 24.06 5.31
C ARG A 128 -27.70 22.55 5.34
N GLN A 129 -26.69 22.05 4.61
CA GLN A 129 -26.33 20.64 4.62
C GLN A 129 -25.90 20.16 6.02
N TYR A 130 -25.09 20.94 6.70
CA TYR A 130 -24.63 20.61 8.05
C TYR A 130 -25.79 20.58 9.05
N ARG A 131 -26.68 21.58 9.02
CA ARG A 131 -27.87 21.61 9.88
C ARG A 131 -28.87 20.49 9.58
N ALA A 132 -29.05 20.12 8.32
CA ALA A 132 -29.93 19.02 7.93
C ALA A 132 -29.41 17.64 8.49
N ALA A 133 -28.15 17.55 8.77
CA ALA A 133 -27.56 16.38 9.43
C ALA A 133 -27.49 16.50 10.96
N GLY A 134 -28.26 17.43 11.55
CA GLY A 134 -28.31 17.66 12.99
C GLY A 134 -27.05 18.33 13.56
N SER A 135 -26.30 19.08 12.73
CA SER A 135 -25.01 19.69 13.09
C SER A 135 -23.97 18.70 13.63
N ASP A 136 -24.00 17.47 13.13
CA ASP A 136 -23.08 16.42 13.52
C ASP A 136 -22.34 15.86 12.29
N VAL A 137 -21.01 15.96 12.29
CA VAL A 137 -20.15 15.45 11.21
C VAL A 137 -20.23 13.94 11.04
N ASN A 138 -20.48 13.20 12.12
CA ASN A 138 -20.61 11.74 12.04
C ASN A 138 -21.98 11.34 11.46
N ALA A 139 -23.03 12.12 11.72
CA ALA A 139 -24.31 11.95 11.04
C ALA A 139 -24.17 12.21 9.54
N MET A 140 -23.49 13.28 9.14
CA MET A 140 -23.18 13.56 7.73
C MET A 140 -22.40 12.42 7.07
N ARG A 141 -21.39 11.85 7.75
CA ARG A 141 -20.64 10.69 7.26
C ARG A 141 -21.51 9.46 7.05
N ARG A 142 -22.47 9.21 7.95
CA ARG A 142 -23.41 8.10 7.80
C ARG A 142 -24.34 8.29 6.61
N ILE A 143 -24.84 9.51 6.40
CA ILE A 143 -25.71 9.86 5.26
C ILE A 143 -24.92 9.72 3.94
N ASP A 144 -23.73 10.30 3.86
CA ASP A 144 -22.85 10.20 2.69
C ASP A 144 -22.48 8.75 2.36
N TYR A 145 -22.10 7.96 3.38
CA TYR A 145 -21.81 6.53 3.18
C TYR A 145 -23.04 5.76 2.71
N ALA A 146 -24.21 6.03 3.26
CA ALA A 146 -25.45 5.37 2.85
C ALA A 146 -25.80 5.67 1.38
N ALA A 147 -25.64 6.94 0.96
CA ALA A 147 -25.87 7.36 -0.42
C ALA A 147 -24.90 6.70 -1.43
N ARG A 148 -23.65 6.47 -1.02
CA ARG A 148 -22.58 5.90 -1.89
C ARG A 148 -22.38 4.40 -1.74
N LYS A 149 -23.01 3.77 -0.76
CA LYS A 149 -22.79 2.36 -0.39
C LYS A 149 -22.89 1.41 -1.58
N ASP A 150 -23.90 1.57 -2.40
CA ASP A 150 -24.13 0.66 -3.54
C ASP A 150 -23.08 0.86 -4.64
N ALA A 151 -22.66 2.10 -4.93
CA ALA A 151 -21.58 2.38 -5.85
C ALA A 151 -20.24 1.83 -5.32
N ILE A 152 -19.93 2.04 -4.05
CA ILE A 152 -18.73 1.48 -3.40
C ILE A 152 -18.72 -0.06 -3.47
N ASN A 153 -19.87 -0.69 -3.19
CA ASN A 153 -19.99 -2.14 -3.25
C ASN A 153 -19.90 -2.66 -4.69
N ALA A 154 -20.45 -1.92 -5.67
CA ALA A 154 -20.32 -2.27 -7.08
C ALA A 154 -18.87 -2.21 -7.55
N GLN A 155 -18.13 -1.15 -7.20
CA GLN A 155 -16.69 -1.05 -7.48
C GLN A 155 -15.89 -2.18 -6.85
N LYS A 156 -16.18 -2.51 -5.59
CA LYS A 156 -15.51 -3.63 -4.90
C LYS A 156 -15.79 -4.97 -5.59
N ARG A 157 -17.03 -5.21 -6.00
CA ARG A 157 -17.41 -6.42 -6.75
C ARG A 157 -16.71 -6.48 -8.11
N ALA A 158 -16.71 -5.39 -8.87
CA ALA A 158 -16.01 -5.32 -10.16
C ALA A 158 -14.50 -5.55 -10.02
N ALA A 159 -13.87 -4.91 -9.03
CA ALA A 159 -12.45 -5.12 -8.73
C ALA A 159 -12.14 -6.56 -8.31
N TYR A 160 -13.05 -7.20 -7.54
CA TYR A 160 -12.91 -8.60 -7.16
C TYR A 160 -13.04 -9.52 -8.39
N GLN A 161 -14.07 -9.32 -9.22
CA GLN A 161 -14.27 -10.09 -10.44
C GLN A 161 -13.10 -9.96 -11.42
N LEU A 162 -12.57 -8.74 -11.58
CA LEU A 162 -11.38 -8.52 -12.41
C LEU A 162 -10.16 -9.26 -11.88
N ARG A 163 -9.95 -9.28 -10.55
CA ARG A 163 -8.87 -10.07 -9.93
C ARG A 163 -9.05 -11.56 -10.15
N GLN A 164 -10.28 -12.07 -10.02
CA GLN A 164 -10.55 -13.49 -10.27
C GLN A 164 -10.33 -13.84 -11.76
N LYS A 165 -10.78 -13.00 -12.68
CA LYS A 165 -10.55 -13.19 -14.14
C LYS A 165 -9.06 -13.17 -14.49
N ASN A 166 -8.27 -12.34 -13.82
CA ASN A 166 -6.84 -12.19 -14.08
C ASN A 166 -5.98 -13.13 -13.19
N ARG A 167 -6.60 -13.96 -12.37
CA ARG A 167 -5.90 -14.92 -11.52
C ARG A 167 -5.18 -15.95 -12.41
N GLY A 168 -3.90 -16.15 -12.17
CA GLY A 168 -3.07 -17.03 -13.00
C GLY A 168 -2.59 -16.41 -14.32
N GLN A 169 -3.09 -15.23 -14.74
CA GLN A 169 -2.55 -14.56 -15.91
C GLN A 169 -1.22 -13.90 -15.60
N LYS A 170 -0.26 -14.09 -16.49
CA LYS A 170 1.06 -13.47 -16.39
C LYS A 170 0.94 -11.94 -16.42
N VAL A 171 1.57 -11.29 -15.45
CA VAL A 171 1.75 -9.84 -15.41
C VAL A 171 3.21 -9.53 -15.73
N PHE A 172 3.46 -8.65 -16.69
CA PHE A 172 4.82 -8.22 -17.02
C PHE A 172 5.40 -7.32 -15.92
N ILE A 173 6.67 -7.55 -15.61
CA ILE A 173 7.38 -6.78 -14.59
C ILE A 173 7.70 -5.39 -15.13
N THR A 174 7.43 -4.36 -14.33
CA THR A 174 7.78 -2.95 -14.62
C THR A 174 8.84 -2.46 -13.65
N ASP A 175 9.62 -1.44 -14.05
CA ASP A 175 10.61 -0.82 -13.15
C ASP A 175 9.96 -0.26 -11.88
N GLN A 176 8.73 0.24 -11.98
CA GLN A 176 7.95 0.69 -10.83
C GLN A 176 7.65 -0.46 -9.85
N ALA A 177 7.37 -1.66 -10.35
CA ALA A 177 7.15 -2.84 -9.51
C ALA A 177 8.43 -3.21 -8.75
N ILE A 178 9.59 -3.17 -9.41
CA ILE A 178 10.90 -3.42 -8.80
C ILE A 178 11.20 -2.41 -7.68
N GLN A 179 10.92 -1.13 -7.91
CA GLN A 179 11.12 -0.09 -6.90
C GLN A 179 10.19 -0.23 -5.69
N LYS A 180 9.00 -0.79 -5.86
CA LYS A 180 8.00 -0.99 -4.80
C LYS A 180 8.28 -2.18 -3.88
N VAL A 181 9.26 -3.03 -4.18
CA VAL A 181 9.60 -4.18 -3.34
C VAL A 181 9.87 -3.70 -1.91
N PRO A 182 9.08 -4.17 -0.92
CA PRO A 182 9.21 -3.71 0.46
C PRO A 182 10.44 -4.34 1.14
N LEU A 183 10.92 -3.67 2.18
CA LEU A 183 11.85 -4.27 3.13
C LEU A 183 11.08 -5.29 3.98
N VAL A 184 11.56 -6.52 4.02
CA VAL A 184 11.02 -7.59 4.86
C VAL A 184 12.13 -8.19 5.72
N ALA A 185 11.83 -8.48 6.99
CA ALA A 185 12.76 -9.09 7.94
C ALA A 185 12.13 -10.39 8.49
N PRO A 186 12.23 -11.52 7.76
CA PRO A 186 11.68 -12.78 8.23
C PRO A 186 12.43 -13.27 9.48
N ASN A 187 11.70 -13.91 10.41
CA ASN A 187 12.27 -14.48 11.65
C ASN A 187 13.12 -13.51 12.49
N GLY A 188 12.84 -12.20 12.42
CA GLY A 188 13.63 -11.23 13.15
C GLY A 188 15.04 -11.00 12.60
N ALA A 189 15.26 -11.28 11.29
CA ALA A 189 16.49 -10.93 10.60
C ALA A 189 16.89 -9.49 10.88
N ASP A 190 18.18 -9.23 11.05
CA ASP A 190 18.69 -7.90 11.27
C ASP A 190 18.49 -6.99 10.03
N HIS A 191 18.77 -5.71 10.20
CA HIS A 191 18.56 -4.73 9.14
C HIS A 191 19.43 -4.99 7.90
N GLN A 192 20.67 -5.45 8.10
CA GLN A 192 21.60 -5.75 7.00
C GLN A 192 21.09 -6.93 6.18
N THR A 193 20.68 -8.00 6.82
CA THR A 193 20.07 -9.17 6.18
C THR A 193 18.76 -8.81 5.49
N ALA A 194 17.93 -7.94 6.10
CA ALA A 194 16.70 -7.46 5.47
C ALA A 194 16.96 -6.65 4.18
N LEU A 195 18.01 -5.82 4.15
CA LEU A 195 18.45 -5.10 2.95
C LEU A 195 18.96 -6.06 1.87
N PHE A 196 19.73 -7.07 2.25
CA PHE A 196 20.21 -8.11 1.34
C PHE A 196 19.04 -8.87 0.69
N ILE A 197 18.03 -9.24 1.47
CA ILE A 197 16.80 -9.88 0.97
C ILE A 197 16.05 -8.95 0.01
N GLN A 198 15.86 -7.68 0.38
CA GLN A 198 15.17 -6.72 -0.46
C GLN A 198 15.87 -6.52 -1.81
N GLU A 199 17.18 -6.35 -1.81
CA GLU A 199 17.93 -6.17 -3.06
C GLU A 199 17.91 -7.45 -3.90
N THR A 200 18.01 -8.63 -3.26
CA THR A 200 17.86 -9.89 -3.99
C THR A 200 16.50 -10.03 -4.67
N HIS A 201 15.39 -9.65 -4.02
CA HIS A 201 14.08 -9.63 -4.66
C HIS A 201 14.02 -8.67 -5.85
N ARG A 202 14.66 -7.49 -5.74
CA ARG A 202 14.74 -6.52 -6.85
C ARG A 202 15.56 -7.05 -8.02
N GLU A 203 16.71 -7.68 -7.74
CA GLU A 203 17.55 -8.27 -8.76
C GLU A 203 16.86 -9.47 -9.45
N LEU A 204 16.16 -10.28 -8.67
CA LEU A 204 15.36 -11.40 -9.18
C LEU A 204 14.29 -10.91 -10.16
N LEU A 205 13.56 -9.84 -9.80
CA LEU A 205 12.58 -9.23 -10.71
C LEU A 205 13.25 -8.62 -11.95
N ARG A 206 14.42 -7.96 -11.82
CA ARG A 206 15.16 -7.43 -12.96
C ARG A 206 15.62 -8.56 -13.90
N PHE A 207 16.08 -9.67 -13.32
CA PHE A 207 16.49 -10.83 -14.09
C PHE A 207 15.30 -11.47 -14.81
N ALA A 208 14.18 -11.68 -14.11
CA ALA A 208 12.96 -12.21 -14.71
C ALA A 208 12.45 -11.29 -15.84
N GLN A 209 12.46 -9.97 -15.64
CA GLN A 209 12.06 -8.97 -16.64
C GLN A 209 12.91 -9.03 -17.90
N LYS A 210 14.25 -9.03 -17.74
CA LYS A 210 15.18 -8.85 -18.87
C LYS A 210 15.58 -10.15 -19.55
N GLN A 211 15.59 -11.27 -18.83
CA GLN A 211 16.18 -12.52 -19.29
C GLN A 211 15.23 -13.71 -19.29
N ASN A 212 14.03 -13.58 -18.73
CA ASN A 212 13.05 -14.67 -18.66
C ASN A 212 11.62 -14.23 -19.00
N ASP A 213 11.43 -13.18 -19.78
CA ASP A 213 10.11 -12.72 -20.24
C ASP A 213 9.09 -12.56 -19.09
N SER A 214 9.54 -12.12 -17.92
CA SER A 214 8.73 -12.00 -16.69
C SER A 214 8.10 -13.33 -16.21
N ASN A 215 8.66 -14.48 -16.61
CA ASN A 215 8.32 -15.80 -16.07
C ASN A 215 8.95 -16.01 -14.69
N GLU A 216 8.72 -17.18 -14.11
CA GLU A 216 9.30 -17.51 -12.80
C GLU A 216 10.83 -17.57 -12.84
N VAL A 217 11.42 -17.07 -11.80
CA VAL A 217 12.84 -17.10 -11.49
C VAL A 217 12.99 -17.39 -10.02
N ALA A 218 13.97 -18.21 -9.65
CA ALA A 218 14.24 -18.51 -8.25
C ALA A 218 15.73 -18.39 -7.91
N CYS A 219 16.02 -18.25 -6.63
CA CYS A 219 17.36 -18.43 -6.08
C CYS A 219 17.30 -18.87 -4.62
N LEU A 220 18.39 -19.44 -4.14
CA LEU A 220 18.62 -19.74 -2.73
C LEU A 220 19.57 -18.70 -2.14
N LEU A 221 19.22 -18.23 -0.93
CA LEU A 221 20.04 -17.34 -0.12
C LEU A 221 20.48 -18.09 1.14
N ASP A 222 21.76 -18.00 1.48
CA ASP A 222 22.26 -18.34 2.80
C ASP A 222 22.19 -17.09 3.69
N LEU A 223 21.25 -17.07 4.62
CA LEU A 223 21.03 -15.89 5.47
C LEU A 223 22.11 -15.72 6.55
N THR A 224 22.91 -16.76 6.83
CA THR A 224 24.01 -16.68 7.81
C THR A 224 25.25 -16.06 7.20
N ALA A 225 25.52 -16.34 5.91
CA ALA A 225 26.66 -15.81 5.20
C ALA A 225 26.32 -14.55 4.36
N ASN A 226 25.03 -14.21 4.19
CA ASN A 226 24.54 -13.20 3.25
C ASN A 226 25.04 -13.48 1.81
N GLU A 227 24.99 -14.74 1.41
CA GLU A 227 25.36 -15.23 0.08
C GLU A 227 24.14 -15.71 -0.68
N LYS A 228 24.21 -15.69 -1.99
CA LYS A 228 23.16 -16.24 -2.86
C LYS A 228 23.74 -17.02 -4.04
N LEU A 229 22.97 -18.01 -4.50
CA LEU A 229 23.24 -18.70 -5.75
C LEU A 229 22.78 -17.86 -6.97
N PRO A 230 23.29 -18.16 -8.18
CA PRO A 230 22.76 -17.62 -9.41
C PRO A 230 21.26 -17.85 -9.56
N PHE A 231 20.60 -16.99 -10.32
CA PHE A 231 19.18 -17.13 -10.61
C PHE A 231 18.91 -18.29 -11.56
N VAL A 232 17.94 -19.12 -11.20
CA VAL A 232 17.45 -20.25 -12.02
C VAL A 232 16.18 -19.81 -12.72
N LYS A 233 16.06 -20.16 -14.02
CA LYS A 233 14.89 -19.82 -14.85
C LYS A 233 13.85 -20.93 -14.77
N GLY A 234 12.60 -20.56 -14.53
CA GLY A 234 11.41 -21.39 -14.70
C GLY A 234 10.59 -20.94 -15.91
N ASP A 235 9.40 -21.49 -16.03
CA ASP A 235 8.40 -21.06 -17.01
C ASP A 235 7.34 -20.11 -16.36
N GLN A 236 6.17 -19.99 -16.97
CA GLN A 236 5.10 -19.15 -16.45
C GLN A 236 4.44 -19.73 -15.19
N ALA A 237 4.49 -21.03 -15.01
CA ALA A 237 3.66 -21.74 -14.03
C ALA A 237 4.47 -22.41 -12.92
N ALA A 238 5.77 -22.72 -13.17
CA ALA A 238 6.58 -23.48 -12.24
C ALA A 238 8.09 -23.28 -12.43
N ILE A 239 8.81 -23.49 -11.35
CA ILE A 239 10.25 -23.61 -11.34
C ILE A 239 10.66 -24.83 -10.52
N ASP A 240 11.51 -25.65 -11.08
CA ASP A 240 12.09 -26.82 -10.40
C ASP A 240 13.54 -26.49 -9.99
N ILE A 241 13.67 -25.92 -8.81
CA ILE A 241 14.99 -25.52 -8.27
C ILE A 241 15.90 -26.71 -7.99
N GLU A 242 15.35 -27.92 -7.80
CA GLU A 242 16.14 -29.13 -7.51
C GLU A 242 16.84 -29.69 -8.77
N LYS A 243 16.46 -29.24 -9.98
CA LYS A 243 17.20 -29.60 -11.22
C LYS A 243 18.48 -28.81 -11.40
N ASP A 244 18.64 -27.67 -10.71
CA ASP A 244 19.89 -26.93 -10.71
C ASP A 244 20.89 -27.59 -9.74
N ALA A 245 22.05 -28.00 -10.22
CA ALA A 245 23.02 -28.75 -9.43
C ALA A 245 23.52 -28.00 -8.19
N ALA A 246 23.75 -26.69 -8.30
CA ALA A 246 24.22 -25.88 -7.19
C ALA A 246 23.12 -25.72 -6.12
N SER A 247 21.89 -25.49 -6.55
CA SER A 247 20.73 -25.40 -5.67
C SER A 247 20.45 -26.73 -4.98
N TYR A 248 20.49 -27.84 -5.72
CA TYR A 248 20.34 -29.19 -5.16
C TYR A 248 21.38 -29.46 -4.07
N HIS A 249 22.65 -29.09 -4.34
CA HIS A 249 23.74 -29.26 -3.38
C HIS A 249 23.47 -28.45 -2.11
N TRP A 250 23.08 -27.17 -2.22
CA TRP A 250 22.79 -26.33 -1.06
C TRP A 250 21.61 -26.85 -0.22
N LEU A 251 20.54 -27.30 -0.87
CA LEU A 251 19.39 -27.86 -0.19
C LEU A 251 19.73 -29.10 0.66
N ARG A 252 20.80 -29.83 0.32
CA ARG A 252 21.23 -31.06 1.00
C ARG A 252 22.40 -30.87 1.98
N SER A 253 23.24 -29.87 1.75
CA SER A 253 24.48 -29.69 2.53
C SER A 253 24.44 -28.55 3.54
N LYS A 254 23.55 -27.57 3.36
CA LYS A 254 23.44 -26.43 4.28
C LYS A 254 22.70 -26.82 5.56
N SER A 255 23.04 -26.13 6.64
CA SER A 255 22.45 -26.36 7.97
C SER A 255 20.92 -26.17 7.96
N PRO A 256 20.18 -26.91 8.79
CA PRO A 256 18.74 -26.74 8.92
C PRO A 256 18.36 -25.28 9.20
N GLY A 257 17.40 -24.76 8.44
CA GLY A 257 16.86 -23.42 8.60
C GLY A 257 17.74 -22.27 8.10
N SER A 258 18.94 -22.53 7.56
CA SER A 258 19.88 -21.48 7.12
C SER A 258 19.53 -20.87 5.77
N ILE A 259 18.75 -21.56 4.95
CA ILE A 259 18.44 -21.17 3.58
C ILE A 259 17.10 -20.43 3.51
N MET A 260 17.07 -19.36 2.73
CA MET A 260 15.87 -18.75 2.24
C MET A 260 15.67 -19.06 0.76
N PHE A 261 14.53 -19.63 0.41
CA PHE A 261 14.13 -19.86 -0.97
C PHE A 261 13.29 -18.67 -1.47
N CYS A 262 13.80 -17.99 -2.48
CA CYS A 262 13.16 -16.81 -3.09
C CYS A 262 12.76 -17.12 -4.53
N HIS A 263 11.51 -16.77 -4.92
CA HIS A 263 11.06 -16.84 -6.32
C HIS A 263 9.98 -15.79 -6.60
N ASN A 264 9.70 -15.53 -7.88
CA ASN A 264 8.60 -14.67 -8.26
C ASN A 264 7.40 -15.44 -8.80
N HIS A 265 6.20 -14.88 -8.59
CA HIS A 265 4.97 -15.38 -9.19
C HIS A 265 4.45 -14.44 -10.28
N PRO A 266 4.47 -14.85 -11.56
CA PRO A 266 3.96 -14.07 -12.68
C PRO A 266 2.46 -13.79 -12.59
N GLY A 267 1.68 -14.75 -12.11
CA GLY A 267 0.22 -14.70 -12.00
C GLY A 267 -0.30 -14.01 -10.74
N GLN A 268 0.55 -13.39 -9.94
CA GLN A 268 0.19 -12.71 -8.68
C GLN A 268 -0.46 -13.63 -7.63
N SER A 269 -0.29 -14.94 -7.78
CA SER A 269 -0.78 -15.94 -6.83
C SER A 269 -0.02 -15.90 -5.51
N TYR A 270 -0.65 -16.42 -4.48
CA TYR A 270 -0.05 -16.71 -3.18
C TYR A 270 0.76 -18.01 -3.26
N PHE A 271 1.27 -18.54 -2.14
CA PHE A 271 1.98 -19.82 -2.13
C PHE A 271 1.14 -20.92 -2.77
N SER A 272 1.75 -21.68 -3.67
CA SER A 272 1.16 -22.87 -4.28
C SER A 272 1.38 -24.10 -3.41
N LEU A 273 0.69 -25.20 -3.72
CA LEU A 273 0.94 -26.49 -3.08
C LEU A 273 2.40 -26.96 -3.28
N GLN A 274 2.95 -26.71 -4.47
CA GLN A 274 4.33 -27.07 -4.79
C GLN A 274 5.33 -26.26 -3.95
N ASP A 275 5.09 -24.96 -3.74
CA ASP A 275 5.93 -24.12 -2.88
C ASP A 275 5.95 -24.66 -1.46
N VAL A 276 4.75 -24.95 -0.91
CA VAL A 276 4.62 -25.51 0.43
C VAL A 276 5.31 -26.88 0.52
N ALA A 277 5.19 -27.74 -0.50
CA ALA A 277 5.83 -29.04 -0.51
C ALA A 277 7.37 -28.91 -0.50
N VAL A 278 7.95 -28.01 -1.31
CA VAL A 278 9.40 -27.72 -1.32
C VAL A 278 9.84 -27.16 0.02
N PHE A 279 9.07 -26.23 0.59
CA PHE A 279 9.34 -25.63 1.89
C PHE A 279 9.36 -26.65 3.03
N LEU A 280 8.37 -27.55 3.08
CA LEU A 280 8.29 -28.58 4.12
C LEU A 280 9.39 -29.64 4.00
N LYS A 281 9.62 -30.13 2.77
CA LYS A 281 10.52 -31.26 2.46
C LYS A 281 11.99 -30.97 2.77
N ASN A 282 12.44 -29.71 2.60
CA ASN A 282 13.86 -29.37 2.71
C ASN A 282 14.15 -28.75 4.09
N ASP A 283 14.88 -29.46 4.95
CA ASP A 283 15.22 -29.00 6.30
C ASP A 283 16.10 -27.75 6.28
N SER A 284 17.00 -27.63 5.31
CA SER A 284 17.85 -26.44 5.14
C SER A 284 17.02 -25.16 4.86
N VAL A 285 15.84 -25.28 4.26
CA VAL A 285 14.97 -24.14 3.97
C VAL A 285 14.20 -23.72 5.21
N GLY A 286 14.70 -22.71 5.91
CA GLY A 286 14.03 -22.11 7.07
C GLY A 286 13.02 -21.01 6.70
N THR A 287 13.21 -20.38 5.55
CA THR A 287 12.33 -19.31 5.07
C THR A 287 12.05 -19.47 3.59
N MET A 288 10.84 -19.16 3.18
CA MET A 288 10.47 -19.01 1.77
C MET A 288 9.81 -17.66 1.53
N SER A 289 10.11 -17.06 0.40
CA SER A 289 9.44 -15.83 -0.03
C SER A 289 8.99 -15.90 -1.47
N ILE A 290 7.87 -15.27 -1.73
CA ILE A 290 7.38 -14.97 -3.07
C ILE A 290 7.38 -13.47 -3.26
N VAL A 291 8.00 -13.00 -4.34
CA VAL A 291 7.83 -11.64 -4.82
C VAL A 291 6.97 -11.65 -6.09
N THR A 292 5.82 -10.99 -6.07
CA THR A 292 4.99 -10.93 -7.28
C THR A 292 5.60 -10.02 -8.34
N ASN A 293 5.24 -10.20 -9.60
CA ASN A 293 5.66 -9.31 -10.70
C ASN A 293 5.19 -7.86 -10.53
N GLN A 294 4.36 -7.57 -9.53
CA GLN A 294 3.96 -6.22 -9.12
C GLN A 294 4.72 -5.71 -7.87
N GLY A 295 5.72 -6.45 -7.39
CA GLY A 295 6.58 -6.05 -6.27
C GLY A 295 5.99 -6.30 -4.87
N LYS A 296 4.90 -7.07 -4.74
CA LYS A 296 4.38 -7.49 -3.45
C LYS A 296 5.15 -8.71 -2.95
N VAL A 297 5.52 -8.73 -1.68
CA VAL A 297 6.27 -9.84 -1.07
C VAL A 297 5.41 -10.55 -0.03
N TRP A 298 5.48 -11.89 -0.02
CA TRP A 298 5.00 -12.74 1.05
C TRP A 298 6.14 -13.61 1.55
N THR A 299 6.13 -13.91 2.84
CA THR A 299 7.12 -14.76 3.48
C THR A 299 6.45 -15.76 4.41
N ILE A 300 7.02 -16.96 4.48
CA ILE A 300 6.74 -17.97 5.50
C ILE A 300 8.04 -18.45 6.09
N SER A 301 8.05 -18.85 7.35
CA SER A 301 9.26 -19.30 8.02
C SER A 301 8.99 -20.44 8.98
N LYS A 302 9.92 -21.40 9.06
CA LYS A 302 9.95 -22.41 10.11
C LYS A 302 10.43 -21.77 11.41
N THR A 303 9.78 -22.11 12.50
CA THR A 303 10.22 -21.74 13.86
C THR A 303 10.98 -22.89 14.51
N SER A 304 11.55 -22.67 15.67
CA SER A 304 12.18 -23.74 16.48
C SER A 304 11.21 -24.87 16.88
N ARG A 305 9.91 -24.66 16.69
CA ARG A 305 8.85 -25.65 16.98
C ARG A 305 8.36 -26.35 15.71
N PHE A 306 9.05 -26.18 14.56
CA PHE A 306 8.61 -26.78 13.34
C PHE A 306 8.56 -28.30 13.45
N ASP A 307 7.40 -28.86 13.14
CA ASP A 307 7.13 -30.29 13.14
C ASP A 307 6.63 -30.71 11.75
N TYR A 308 7.51 -31.40 11.02
CA TYR A 308 7.22 -31.88 9.67
C TYR A 308 6.04 -32.84 9.63
N ASP A 309 5.99 -33.79 10.58
CA ASP A 309 4.95 -34.82 10.57
C ASP A 309 3.56 -34.23 10.86
N ALA A 310 3.49 -33.28 11.81
CA ALA A 310 2.26 -32.55 12.11
C ALA A 310 1.83 -31.70 10.92
N ALA A 311 2.72 -30.96 10.28
CA ALA A 311 2.44 -30.15 9.09
C ALA A 311 1.98 -31.02 7.92
N PHE A 312 2.67 -32.13 7.67
CA PHE A 312 2.33 -33.06 6.59
C PHE A 312 1.01 -33.78 6.85
N ALA A 313 0.73 -34.18 8.10
CA ALA A 313 -0.55 -34.78 8.48
C ALA A 313 -1.72 -33.81 8.23
N GLU A 314 -1.54 -32.51 8.49
CA GLU A 314 -2.55 -31.49 8.19
C GLU A 314 -2.85 -31.41 6.69
N LEU A 315 -1.80 -31.32 5.84
CA LEU A 315 -1.99 -31.29 4.38
C LEU A 315 -2.64 -32.56 3.84
N ARG A 316 -2.35 -33.72 4.43
CA ARG A 316 -2.94 -34.99 4.00
C ARG A 316 -4.45 -35.06 4.15
N LYS A 317 -5.06 -34.27 5.06
CA LYS A 317 -6.51 -34.18 5.23
C LYS A 317 -7.22 -33.69 3.96
N TYR A 318 -6.52 -32.93 3.14
CA TYR A 318 -7.04 -32.36 1.89
C TYR A 318 -6.71 -33.19 0.66
N ARG A 319 -6.21 -34.42 0.83
CA ARG A 319 -5.93 -35.35 -0.27
C ARG A 319 -7.20 -35.69 -1.01
N GLY A 320 -7.41 -35.14 -2.18
CA GLY A 320 -8.63 -35.29 -2.98
C GLY A 320 -9.41 -33.98 -3.17
N ALA A 321 -8.92 -32.88 -2.62
CA ALA A 321 -9.45 -31.55 -2.96
C ALA A 321 -9.29 -31.29 -4.46
N ALA A 322 -10.31 -30.68 -5.07
CA ALA A 322 -10.23 -30.29 -6.48
C ALA A 322 -9.15 -29.19 -6.66
N GLU A 323 -8.51 -29.15 -7.83
CA GLU A 323 -7.42 -28.19 -8.12
C GLU A 323 -7.81 -26.75 -7.80
N LYS A 324 -9.05 -26.34 -8.10
CA LYS A 324 -9.61 -25.02 -7.79
C LYS A 324 -9.71 -24.69 -6.30
N GLU A 325 -9.61 -25.68 -5.42
CA GLU A 325 -9.77 -25.55 -3.97
C GLU A 325 -8.40 -25.42 -3.27
N TRP A 326 -7.31 -25.78 -3.95
CA TRP A 326 -5.98 -25.81 -3.34
C TRP A 326 -5.51 -24.45 -2.83
N ASP A 327 -5.90 -23.36 -3.44
CA ASP A 327 -5.56 -22.03 -2.94
C ASP A 327 -6.18 -21.77 -1.56
N ASP A 328 -7.44 -22.14 -1.37
CA ASP A 328 -8.13 -22.01 -0.07
C ASP A 328 -7.55 -22.98 0.97
N VAL A 329 -7.17 -24.18 0.53
CA VAL A 329 -6.49 -25.18 1.37
C VAL A 329 -5.16 -24.64 1.86
N ILE A 330 -4.31 -24.12 0.98
CA ILE A 330 -3.01 -23.56 1.33
C ILE A 330 -3.16 -22.32 2.21
N ASP A 331 -4.10 -21.43 1.91
CA ASP A 331 -4.44 -20.29 2.75
C ASP A 331 -4.81 -20.71 4.18
N ASN A 332 -5.64 -21.74 4.32
CA ASN A 332 -6.04 -22.26 5.64
C ASN A 332 -4.89 -22.98 6.34
N PHE A 333 -4.11 -23.77 5.62
CA PHE A 333 -2.93 -24.44 6.14
C PHE A 333 -1.93 -23.42 6.71
N LEU A 334 -1.59 -22.38 5.97
CA LEU A 334 -0.64 -21.36 6.42
C LEU A 334 -1.20 -20.48 7.56
N LYS A 335 -2.51 -20.21 7.60
CA LYS A 335 -3.14 -19.51 8.73
C LYS A 335 -3.08 -20.30 10.03
N ASN A 336 -3.15 -21.61 9.94
CA ASN A 336 -3.04 -22.52 11.08
C ASN A 336 -1.59 -22.95 11.34
N GLY A 337 -0.62 -22.43 10.60
CA GLY A 337 0.79 -22.80 10.59
C GLY A 337 1.43 -22.77 11.97
N TYR A 338 0.97 -21.89 12.87
CA TYR A 338 1.46 -21.82 14.23
C TYR A 338 1.35 -23.16 15.00
N ALA A 339 0.33 -23.95 14.67
CA ALA A 339 0.11 -25.25 15.34
C ALA A 339 1.23 -26.26 15.05
N TYR A 340 1.93 -26.13 13.93
CA TYR A 340 3.05 -26.99 13.53
C TYR A 340 4.34 -26.22 13.28
N GLY A 341 4.45 -25.05 13.89
CA GLY A 341 5.70 -24.29 13.90
C GLY A 341 6.02 -23.55 12.61
N ILE A 342 5.02 -23.17 11.80
CA ILE A 342 5.18 -22.25 10.66
C ILE A 342 4.69 -20.86 11.06
N HIS A 343 5.53 -19.87 10.87
CA HIS A 343 5.22 -18.46 11.07
C HIS A 343 4.84 -17.79 9.76
N LEU A 344 3.64 -17.19 9.74
CA LEU A 344 3.14 -16.35 8.67
C LEU A 344 3.00 -14.92 9.20
N PRO A 345 3.91 -13.97 8.84
CA PRO A 345 3.82 -12.58 9.30
C PRO A 345 2.48 -11.94 8.93
N SER A 346 1.95 -11.07 9.79
CA SER A 346 0.66 -10.39 9.57
C SER A 346 0.62 -9.56 8.27
N ALA A 347 1.75 -8.99 7.87
CA ALA A 347 1.91 -8.29 6.59
C ALA A 347 1.81 -9.21 5.37
N SER A 348 2.10 -10.51 5.55
CA SER A 348 2.03 -11.55 4.52
C SER A 348 0.67 -12.26 4.48
N GLN A 349 -0.25 -11.95 5.39
CA GLN A 349 -1.58 -12.57 5.37
C GLN A 349 -2.42 -11.97 4.23
N PRO A 350 -3.13 -12.80 3.46
CA PRO A 350 -4.11 -12.29 2.52
C PRO A 350 -5.15 -11.46 3.30
N ARG A 351 -5.48 -10.26 2.80
CA ARG A 351 -6.51 -9.43 3.44
C ARG A 351 -7.80 -10.24 3.51
N LYS A 352 -8.32 -10.47 4.73
CA LYS A 352 -9.61 -11.16 4.94
C LYS A 352 -10.63 -10.56 3.98
N SER A 353 -11.20 -11.38 3.09
CA SER A 353 -12.42 -11.02 2.39
C SER A 353 -13.44 -10.68 3.48
N SER A 354 -14.08 -9.53 3.38
CA SER A 354 -15.04 -9.03 4.38
C SER A 354 -15.99 -10.14 4.78
N ARG A 355 -15.92 -10.58 6.05
CA ARG A 355 -16.88 -11.51 6.63
C ARG A 355 -18.29 -11.00 6.33
N LYS A 356 -19.13 -11.86 5.77
CA LYS A 356 -20.58 -11.69 5.81
C LYS A 356 -20.97 -11.49 7.29
N HIS A 357 -21.31 -10.27 7.66
CA HIS A 357 -22.03 -10.05 8.91
C HIS A 357 -23.43 -10.66 8.73
N THR A 358 -23.60 -11.88 9.19
CA THR A 358 -24.91 -12.41 9.50
C THR A 358 -25.41 -11.62 10.72
N TYR A 359 -26.25 -10.63 10.47
CA TYR A 359 -27.06 -10.03 11.52
C TYR A 359 -28.03 -11.11 12.04
N ALA A 360 -27.73 -11.63 13.22
CA ALA A 360 -28.72 -12.36 13.98
C ALA A 360 -29.85 -11.36 14.35
N THR A 361 -30.99 -11.48 13.71
CA THR A 361 -32.21 -10.80 14.12
C THR A 361 -32.62 -11.36 15.48
N LYS A 362 -32.44 -10.56 16.55
CA LYS A 362 -33.05 -10.84 17.83
C LYS A 362 -34.58 -10.73 17.66
N PRO A 363 -35.38 -11.73 18.10
CA PRO A 363 -36.83 -11.59 18.12
C PRO A 363 -37.22 -10.50 19.13
N ARG A 364 -38.04 -9.57 18.69
CA ARG A 364 -38.73 -8.63 19.60
C ARG A 364 -39.64 -9.38 20.52
N ARG A 365 -39.49 -9.26 21.81
CA ARG A 365 -40.54 -9.45 22.82
C ARG A 365 -41.15 -8.09 23.12
#